data_e59e6c68d4c27185e5ba9614706b0250
#
_entry.id   e59e6c68d4c27185e5ba9614706b0250
#
_cell.length_a   1.000
_cell.length_b   1.000
_cell.length_c   1.000
_cell.angle_alpha   90.00
_cell.angle_beta   90.00
_cell.angle_gamma   90.00
#
_symmetry.space_group_name_H-M   'P 1'
#
loop_
_entity.id
_entity.type
_entity.pdbx_description
1 polymer ?
#
loop_
_entity_poly.entity_id
_entity_poly.type
_entity_poly.pdbx_seq_one_letter_code
_entity_poly.pdbx_strand_id
1 'polypeptide(L)'
;MRTRFILSFIAALFMQFATVSADSYTDGIMKLMNNDAMASFNTKAFEQMSQIPSVNSGYLTGQFKTDAVEWLAGHYRKNMSEKDFGDMISFFMQPEVLAIQKKVLSAAASSQGQDAMQSLMPQMQALMTGGTPEDLKEPSCDPQLKKEILRWLEINNSAESVKASMNCAKGLVADMAPEGVSADQMEMMAKMMDGMFSFMEKNMNTLILTALAGKVDLKDMQTLNAIEKKPFFASYKKANASLVGDMSTFLDKVVAGMRK
;
A
#
# COMPACT_ATOMS: atom_id res chain seq x y z
N MET A 1 19.14 -2.80 3.52
CA MET A 1 18.49 -1.52 3.83
C MET A 1 17.51 -1.07 2.74
N ARG A 2 17.89 -1.08 1.45
CA ARG A 2 17.05 -0.61 0.32
C ARG A 2 15.72 -1.36 0.14
N THR A 3 15.68 -2.67 0.35
CA THR A 3 14.47 -3.50 0.18
C THR A 3 13.36 -3.16 1.20
N ARG A 4 13.71 -2.76 2.43
CA ARG A 4 12.74 -2.33 3.44
C ARG A 4 11.96 -1.08 3.00
N PHE A 5 12.62 -0.18 2.25
CA PHE A 5 12.03 1.05 1.76
C PHE A 5 10.99 0.83 0.67
N ILE A 6 11.29 -0.06 -0.28
CA ILE A 6 10.37 -0.34 -1.39
C ILE A 6 9.05 -0.93 -0.84
N LEU A 7 9.13 -1.81 0.15
CA LEU A 7 7.95 -2.42 0.75
C LEU A 7 7.14 -1.45 1.62
N SER A 8 7.80 -0.56 2.36
CA SER A 8 7.11 0.50 3.11
C SER A 8 6.47 1.52 2.16
N PHE A 9 7.11 1.83 1.04
CA PHE A 9 6.57 2.72 0.01
C PHE A 9 5.37 2.09 -0.71
N ILE A 10 5.45 0.81 -1.03
CA ILE A 10 4.34 0.04 -1.59
C ILE A 10 3.15 0.05 -0.62
N ALA A 11 3.36 -0.25 0.66
CA ALA A 11 2.32 -0.18 1.67
C ALA A 11 1.75 1.25 1.82
N ALA A 12 2.61 2.28 1.74
CA ALA A 12 2.20 3.69 1.77
C ALA A 12 1.33 4.07 0.57
N LEU A 13 1.69 3.66 -0.64
CA LEU A 13 0.90 3.89 -1.84
C LEU A 13 -0.50 3.28 -1.77
N PHE A 14 -0.65 2.11 -1.12
CA PHE A 14 -1.95 1.44 -1.02
C PHE A 14 -2.91 2.08 -0.03
N MET A 15 -2.39 2.79 0.95
CA MET A 15 -3.20 3.44 1.98
C MET A 15 -3.35 4.94 1.75
N GLN A 16 -2.91 5.46 0.60
CA GLN A 16 -2.93 6.90 0.32
C GLN A 16 -4.14 7.34 -0.49
N PHE A 17 -4.77 8.40 -0.03
CA PHE A 17 -5.71 9.22 -0.76
C PHE A 17 -5.40 10.69 -0.49
N ALA A 18 -5.21 11.46 -1.53
CA ALA A 18 -4.63 12.79 -1.52
C ALA A 18 -5.54 13.93 -1.97
N THR A 19 -5.04 15.12 -1.96
CA THR A 19 -5.79 16.35 -1.99
C THR A 19 -5.35 17.31 -3.10
N VAL A 20 -6.13 18.08 -3.67
CA VAL A 20 -6.08 19.49 -4.01
C VAL A 20 -7.34 19.90 -4.78
N SER A 21 -7.79 21.08 -4.48
CA SER A 21 -9.07 21.71 -4.67
C SER A 21 -9.53 21.93 -6.12
N ALA A 22 -10.75 21.88 -6.35
CA ALA A 22 -11.84 22.78 -6.68
C ALA A 22 -13.13 22.03 -7.05
N ASP A 23 -13.24 20.75 -6.72
CA ASP A 23 -14.47 19.98 -6.87
C ASP A 23 -14.63 19.01 -5.70
N SER A 24 -15.85 18.47 -5.58
CA SER A 24 -16.20 17.56 -4.47
C SER A 24 -15.31 16.32 -4.37
N TYR A 25 -14.77 15.81 -5.49
CA TYR A 25 -13.88 14.66 -5.50
C TYR A 25 -12.51 15.03 -4.91
N THR A 26 -11.97 16.13 -5.32
CA THR A 26 -10.70 16.63 -4.84
C THR A 26 -10.76 16.96 -3.35
N ASP A 27 -11.78 17.69 -2.90
CA ASP A 27 -12.00 18.03 -1.48
C ASP A 27 -12.20 16.77 -0.61
N GLY A 28 -12.93 15.79 -1.13
CA GLY A 28 -13.12 14.52 -0.44
C GLY A 28 -11.83 13.74 -0.25
N ILE A 29 -11.04 13.64 -1.30
CA ILE A 29 -9.70 13.05 -1.23
C ILE A 29 -8.85 13.83 -0.23
N MET A 30 -8.90 15.19 -0.21
CA MET A 30 -8.22 16.03 0.78
C MET A 30 -8.51 15.64 2.22
N LYS A 31 -9.78 15.46 2.54
CA LYS A 31 -10.19 15.07 3.90
C LYS A 31 -9.59 13.73 4.31
N LEU A 32 -9.62 12.75 3.40
CA LEU A 32 -9.05 11.44 3.68
C LEU A 32 -7.54 11.48 3.97
N MET A 33 -6.76 12.26 3.23
CA MET A 33 -5.30 12.30 3.39
C MET A 33 -4.80 13.21 4.51
N ASN A 34 -5.55 14.24 4.82
CA ASN A 34 -5.17 15.15 5.90
C ASN A 34 -5.64 14.67 7.29
N ASN A 35 -6.27 13.49 7.39
CA ASN A 35 -6.52 12.94 8.70
C ASN A 35 -5.17 12.58 9.39
N ASP A 36 -5.12 12.74 10.71
CA ASP A 36 -3.89 12.62 11.50
C ASP A 36 -3.16 11.27 11.32
N ALA A 37 -3.93 10.19 11.09
CA ALA A 37 -3.36 8.86 10.93
C ALA A 37 -2.56 8.76 9.62
N MET A 38 -3.15 9.22 8.51
CA MET A 38 -2.53 9.21 7.19
C MET A 38 -1.37 10.21 7.10
N ALA A 39 -1.54 11.42 7.64
CA ALA A 39 -0.49 12.43 7.65
C ALA A 39 0.77 11.93 8.39
N SER A 40 0.61 11.32 9.56
CA SER A 40 1.72 10.77 10.34
C SER A 40 2.41 9.61 9.62
N PHE A 41 1.65 8.72 8.97
CA PHE A 41 2.19 7.60 8.21
C PHE A 41 3.00 8.12 7.00
N ASN A 42 2.43 9.03 6.22
CA ASN A 42 3.08 9.60 5.04
C ASN A 42 4.37 10.34 5.38
N THR A 43 4.38 11.13 6.46
CA THR A 43 5.59 11.85 6.91
C THR A 43 6.73 10.86 7.16
N LYS A 44 6.49 9.80 7.91
CA LYS A 44 7.52 8.78 8.19
C LYS A 44 8.01 8.07 6.92
N ALA A 45 7.10 7.72 6.00
CA ALA A 45 7.46 7.09 4.74
C ALA A 45 8.33 8.02 3.88
N PHE A 46 7.97 9.29 3.77
CA PHE A 46 8.75 10.28 3.00
C PHE A 46 10.09 10.62 3.63
N GLU A 47 10.17 10.75 4.96
CA GLU A 47 11.44 10.93 5.67
C GLU A 47 12.40 9.78 5.36
N GLN A 48 11.92 8.55 5.37
CA GLN A 48 12.73 7.39 5.04
C GLN A 48 13.19 7.41 3.58
N MET A 49 12.31 7.74 2.64
CA MET A 49 12.65 7.80 1.22
C MET A 49 13.63 8.93 0.89
N SER A 50 13.50 10.07 1.54
CA SER A 50 14.41 11.22 1.34
C SER A 50 15.86 10.95 1.73
N GLN A 51 16.11 9.88 2.51
CA GLN A 51 17.46 9.43 2.86
C GLN A 51 18.15 8.64 1.73
N ILE A 52 17.45 8.33 0.64
CA ILE A 52 18.02 7.64 -0.52
C ILE A 52 18.66 8.69 -1.44
N PRO A 53 19.99 8.66 -1.66
CA PRO A 53 20.71 9.73 -2.39
C PRO A 53 20.22 9.98 -3.84
N SER A 54 19.67 8.95 -4.49
CA SER A 54 19.16 9.01 -5.87
C SER A 54 17.73 9.52 -5.97
N VAL A 55 17.07 9.83 -4.85
CA VAL A 55 15.68 10.27 -4.82
C VAL A 55 15.61 11.79 -4.72
N ASN A 56 14.78 12.39 -5.58
CA ASN A 56 14.47 13.82 -5.51
C ASN A 56 13.50 14.08 -4.33
N SER A 57 14.07 14.47 -3.18
CA SER A 57 13.30 14.77 -1.98
C SER A 57 12.34 15.97 -2.17
N GLY A 58 12.68 16.93 -3.04
CA GLY A 58 11.81 18.06 -3.36
C GLY A 58 10.52 17.64 -4.06
N TYR A 59 10.57 16.63 -4.93
CA TYR A 59 9.37 16.04 -5.51
C TYR A 59 8.49 15.39 -4.44
N LEU A 60 9.06 14.56 -3.57
CA LEU A 60 8.30 13.86 -2.52
C LEU A 60 7.61 14.80 -1.54
N THR A 61 8.28 15.88 -1.14
CA THR A 61 7.75 16.84 -0.16
C THR A 61 6.81 17.87 -0.75
N GLY A 62 6.82 18.06 -2.06
CA GLY A 62 6.03 19.08 -2.75
C GLY A 62 5.04 18.48 -3.77
N GLN A 63 5.54 18.14 -4.94
CA GLN A 63 4.71 17.81 -6.10
C GLN A 63 3.99 16.47 -6.00
N PHE A 64 4.58 15.46 -5.35
CA PHE A 64 4.01 14.12 -5.23
C PHE A 64 2.57 14.14 -4.68
N LYS A 65 2.35 14.92 -3.62
CA LYS A 65 1.02 15.04 -3.01
C LYS A 65 0.00 15.57 -4.00
N THR A 66 0.33 16.60 -4.75
CA THR A 66 -0.54 17.18 -5.78
C THR A 66 -0.85 16.17 -6.88
N ASP A 67 0.17 15.49 -7.40
CA ASP A 67 0.02 14.49 -8.46
C ASP A 67 -0.86 13.32 -8.03
N ALA A 68 -0.67 12.82 -6.82
CA ALA A 68 -1.47 11.73 -6.26
C ALA A 68 -2.95 12.10 -6.12
N VAL A 69 -3.22 13.33 -5.72
CA VAL A 69 -4.57 13.87 -5.59
C VAL A 69 -5.29 13.99 -6.89
N GLU A 70 -4.67 14.66 -7.85
CA GLU A 70 -5.24 14.86 -9.17
C GLU A 70 -5.56 13.52 -9.82
N TRP A 71 -4.65 12.57 -9.68
CA TRP A 71 -4.83 11.22 -10.19
C TRP A 71 -6.03 10.51 -9.55
N LEU A 72 -6.10 10.48 -8.22
CA LEU A 72 -7.19 9.80 -7.50
C LEU A 72 -8.53 10.49 -7.73
N ALA A 73 -8.59 11.82 -7.65
CA ALA A 73 -9.83 12.57 -7.91
C ALA A 73 -10.31 12.32 -9.34
N GLY A 74 -9.42 12.32 -10.31
CA GLY A 74 -9.71 11.97 -11.70
C GLY A 74 -10.23 10.54 -11.84
N HIS A 75 -9.61 9.59 -11.13
CA HIS A 75 -10.02 8.20 -11.12
C HIS A 75 -11.43 8.02 -10.54
N TYR A 76 -11.71 8.56 -9.35
CA TYR A 76 -13.04 8.44 -8.73
C TYR A 76 -14.11 9.20 -9.51
N ARG A 77 -13.82 10.38 -10.06
CA ARG A 77 -14.73 11.12 -10.92
C ARG A 77 -15.17 10.30 -12.15
N LYS A 78 -14.27 9.50 -12.70
CA LYS A 78 -14.56 8.63 -13.84
C LYS A 78 -15.40 7.41 -13.46
N ASN A 79 -15.27 6.90 -12.23
CA ASN A 79 -15.78 5.60 -11.83
C ASN A 79 -16.93 5.64 -10.81
N MET A 80 -17.20 6.77 -10.17
CA MET A 80 -18.26 6.92 -9.17
C MET A 80 -19.09 8.18 -9.43
N SER A 81 -20.36 8.14 -9.09
CA SER A 81 -21.17 9.37 -9.03
C SER A 81 -20.71 10.25 -7.87
N GLU A 82 -20.94 11.58 -7.97
CA GLU A 82 -20.60 12.52 -6.91
C GLU A 82 -21.27 12.17 -5.58
N LYS A 83 -22.53 11.71 -5.66
CA LYS A 83 -23.27 11.24 -4.48
C LYS A 83 -22.59 10.04 -3.83
N ASP A 84 -22.31 8.98 -4.59
CA ASP A 84 -21.69 7.77 -4.05
C ASP A 84 -20.30 8.06 -3.48
N PHE A 85 -19.55 8.93 -4.15
CA PHE A 85 -18.26 9.39 -3.67
C PHE A 85 -18.37 10.16 -2.36
N GLY A 86 -19.31 11.12 -2.26
CA GLY A 86 -19.57 11.86 -1.03
C GLY A 86 -19.99 10.96 0.14
N ASP A 87 -20.84 9.97 -0.12
CA ASP A 87 -21.27 8.96 0.85
C ASP A 87 -20.08 8.08 1.31
N MET A 88 -19.20 7.70 0.38
CA MET A 88 -17.96 6.98 0.68
C MET A 88 -17.02 7.80 1.59
N ILE A 89 -16.77 9.07 1.25
CA ILE A 89 -15.97 9.97 2.08
C ILE A 89 -16.59 10.10 3.47
N SER A 90 -17.89 10.28 3.55
CA SER A 90 -18.61 10.40 4.83
C SER A 90 -18.46 9.14 5.68
N PHE A 91 -18.45 7.96 5.08
CA PHE A 91 -18.18 6.71 5.81
C PHE A 91 -16.76 6.64 6.35
N PHE A 92 -15.75 6.91 5.53
CA PHE A 92 -14.36 6.83 5.97
C PHE A 92 -13.96 7.94 6.97
N MET A 93 -14.68 9.06 6.99
CA MET A 93 -14.47 10.16 7.92
C MET A 93 -15.23 9.99 9.25
N GLN A 94 -15.99 8.92 9.46
CA GLN A 94 -16.60 8.63 10.76
C GLN A 94 -15.50 8.47 11.82
N PRO A 95 -15.64 9.08 13.01
CA PRO A 95 -14.61 9.05 14.05
C PRO A 95 -14.15 7.63 14.44
N GLU A 96 -15.09 6.68 14.49
CA GLU A 96 -14.78 5.28 14.78
C GLU A 96 -13.98 4.61 13.65
N VAL A 97 -14.32 4.87 12.39
CA VAL A 97 -13.60 4.35 11.23
C VAL A 97 -12.18 4.92 11.18
N LEU A 98 -12.03 6.23 11.40
CA LEU A 98 -10.72 6.89 11.49
C LEU A 98 -9.85 6.31 12.63
N ALA A 99 -10.45 6.06 13.80
CA ALA A 99 -9.74 5.45 14.91
C ALA A 99 -9.21 4.04 14.56
N ILE A 100 -10.01 3.25 13.85
CA ILE A 100 -9.62 1.92 13.40
C ILE A 100 -8.55 2.00 12.30
N GLN A 101 -8.72 2.89 11.33
CA GLN A 101 -7.68 3.13 10.31
C GLN A 101 -6.34 3.50 10.95
N LYS A 102 -6.35 4.32 12.01
CA LYS A 102 -5.15 4.65 12.78
C LYS A 102 -4.53 3.41 13.44
N LYS A 103 -5.33 2.48 13.98
CA LYS A 103 -4.83 1.20 14.51
C LYS A 103 -4.18 0.37 13.40
N VAL A 104 -4.82 0.22 12.24
CA VAL A 104 -4.31 -0.53 11.09
C VAL A 104 -2.99 0.06 10.58
N LEU A 105 -2.92 1.38 10.38
CA LEU A 105 -1.71 2.08 9.93
C LEU A 105 -0.57 1.98 10.95
N SER A 106 -0.88 2.14 12.24
CA SER A 106 0.12 2.00 13.29
C SER A 106 0.59 0.56 13.46
N ALA A 107 -0.24 -0.44 13.17
CA ALA A 107 0.17 -1.84 13.15
C ALA A 107 1.24 -2.11 12.09
N ALA A 108 1.07 -1.58 10.88
CA ALA A 108 2.06 -1.69 9.80
C ALA A 108 3.41 -1.01 10.17
N ALA A 109 3.36 0.09 10.91
CA ALA A 109 4.54 0.83 11.38
C ALA A 109 5.11 0.33 12.72
N SER A 110 4.47 -0.66 13.36
CA SER A 110 4.85 -1.19 14.68
C SER A 110 6.00 -2.18 14.63
N SER A 111 6.52 -2.56 15.80
CA SER A 111 7.49 -3.67 15.92
C SER A 111 6.96 -4.97 15.33
N GLN A 112 5.68 -5.29 15.51
CA GLN A 112 5.06 -6.48 14.90
C GLN A 112 5.04 -6.43 13.38
N GLY A 113 4.76 -5.26 12.78
CA GLY A 113 4.92 -5.07 11.33
C GLY A 113 6.38 -5.22 10.89
N GLN A 114 7.32 -4.74 11.71
CA GLN A 114 8.75 -4.97 11.49
C GLN A 114 9.15 -6.44 11.68
N ASP A 115 8.60 -7.14 12.67
CA ASP A 115 8.84 -8.57 12.91
C ASP A 115 8.28 -9.41 11.76
N ALA A 116 7.09 -9.08 11.25
CA ALA A 116 6.54 -9.69 10.05
C ALA A 116 7.48 -9.52 8.84
N MET A 117 8.05 -8.32 8.68
CA MET A 117 9.05 -8.04 7.65
C MET A 117 10.40 -8.73 7.93
N GLN A 118 10.83 -8.85 9.19
CA GLN A 118 12.05 -9.57 9.56
C GLN A 118 11.91 -11.08 9.32
N SER A 119 10.70 -11.63 9.47
CA SER A 119 10.44 -13.05 9.14
C SER A 119 10.67 -13.39 7.66
N LEU A 120 10.69 -12.38 6.78
CA LEU A 120 11.08 -12.53 5.38
C LEU A 120 12.58 -12.66 5.17
N MET A 121 13.43 -12.19 6.09
CA MET A 121 14.88 -12.14 5.89
C MET A 121 15.53 -13.54 5.71
N PRO A 122 15.20 -14.57 6.51
CA PRO A 122 15.71 -15.92 6.29
C PRO A 122 15.27 -16.49 4.93
N GLN A 123 14.03 -16.19 4.53
CA GLN A 123 13.45 -16.66 3.27
C GLN A 123 14.11 -15.97 2.06
N MET A 124 14.40 -14.68 2.19
CA MET A 124 15.18 -13.94 1.19
C MET A 124 16.61 -14.50 1.09
N GLN A 125 17.23 -14.85 2.21
CA GLN A 125 18.55 -15.46 2.20
C GLN A 125 18.53 -16.85 1.53
N ALA A 126 17.51 -17.66 1.78
CA ALA A 126 17.33 -18.94 1.08
C ALA A 126 17.23 -18.74 -0.44
N LEU A 127 16.43 -17.78 -0.90
CA LEU A 127 16.33 -17.44 -2.32
C LEU A 127 17.66 -16.96 -2.91
N MET A 128 18.44 -16.16 -2.17
CA MET A 128 19.75 -15.67 -2.61
C MET A 128 20.78 -16.79 -2.76
N THR A 129 20.65 -17.86 -1.99
CA THR A 129 21.55 -19.03 -2.02
C THR A 129 21.05 -20.17 -2.91
N GLY A 130 19.97 -19.93 -3.68
CA GLY A 130 19.38 -20.95 -4.57
C GLY A 130 18.56 -22.01 -3.83
N GLY A 131 18.24 -21.79 -2.56
CA GLY A 131 17.35 -22.63 -1.77
C GLY A 131 15.87 -22.33 -2.00
N THR A 132 15.01 -23.18 -1.45
CA THR A 132 13.56 -22.99 -1.46
C THR A 132 13.13 -22.33 -0.14
N PRO A 133 12.45 -21.15 -0.19
CA PRO A 133 11.95 -20.52 1.02
C PRO A 133 10.81 -21.34 1.64
N GLU A 134 10.78 -21.40 2.97
CA GLU A 134 9.67 -22.00 3.71
C GLU A 134 8.52 -21.00 3.82
N ASP A 135 7.28 -21.49 3.76
CA ASP A 135 6.10 -20.65 3.97
C ASP A 135 6.08 -20.07 5.38
N LEU A 136 5.59 -18.85 5.48
CA LEU A 136 5.43 -18.19 6.78
C LEU A 136 4.36 -18.90 7.60
N LYS A 137 4.63 -19.08 8.89
CA LYS A 137 3.65 -19.63 9.82
C LYS A 137 2.58 -18.58 10.13
N GLU A 138 1.33 -18.96 10.01
CA GLU A 138 0.24 -18.11 10.42
C GLU A 138 0.31 -17.78 11.92
N PRO A 139 0.04 -16.52 12.31
CA PRO A 139 -0.04 -16.15 13.71
C PRO A 139 -1.27 -16.80 14.36
N SER A 140 -1.19 -17.06 15.67
CA SER A 140 -2.38 -17.42 16.45
C SER A 140 -3.34 -16.23 16.45
N CYS A 141 -4.52 -16.43 15.88
CA CYS A 141 -5.55 -15.40 15.75
C CYS A 141 -6.92 -16.04 15.97
N ASP A 142 -7.84 -15.29 16.59
CA ASP A 142 -9.24 -15.72 16.67
C ASP A 142 -9.80 -16.02 15.27
N PRO A 143 -10.47 -17.17 15.03
CA PRO A 143 -10.93 -17.55 13.70
C PRO A 143 -11.94 -16.56 13.09
N GLN A 144 -12.77 -15.90 13.91
CA GLN A 144 -13.71 -14.90 13.43
C GLN A 144 -13.00 -13.61 13.05
N LEU A 145 -12.04 -13.16 13.87
CA LEU A 145 -11.19 -12.02 13.55
C LEU A 145 -10.40 -12.27 12.27
N LYS A 146 -9.78 -13.44 12.12
CA LYS A 146 -9.08 -13.84 10.88
C LYS A 146 -10.00 -13.71 9.67
N LYS A 147 -11.21 -14.25 9.74
CA LYS A 147 -12.21 -14.17 8.67
C LYS A 147 -12.53 -12.73 8.29
N GLU A 148 -12.73 -11.86 9.27
CA GLU A 148 -13.06 -10.44 9.01
C GLU A 148 -11.84 -9.66 8.45
N ILE A 149 -10.62 -9.97 8.86
CA ILE A 149 -9.42 -9.38 8.26
C ILE A 149 -9.29 -9.79 6.79
N LEU A 150 -9.43 -11.08 6.48
CA LEU A 150 -9.35 -11.56 5.10
C LEU A 150 -10.45 -10.96 4.23
N ARG A 151 -11.67 -10.82 4.76
CA ARG A 151 -12.77 -10.14 4.08
C ARG A 151 -12.45 -8.68 3.78
N TRP A 152 -11.85 -7.95 4.73
CA TRP A 152 -11.43 -6.56 4.53
C TRP A 152 -10.38 -6.45 3.41
N LEU A 153 -9.43 -7.39 3.33
CA LEU A 153 -8.45 -7.45 2.24
C LEU A 153 -9.11 -7.67 0.87
N GLU A 154 -10.11 -8.54 0.81
CA GLU A 154 -10.88 -8.79 -0.41
C GLU A 154 -11.69 -7.56 -0.83
N ILE A 155 -12.38 -6.89 0.10
CA ILE A 155 -13.15 -5.66 -0.15
C ILE A 155 -12.28 -4.59 -0.80
N ASN A 156 -11.04 -4.45 -0.32
CA ASN A 156 -10.11 -3.42 -0.81
C ASN A 156 -9.25 -3.88 -1.99
N ASN A 157 -9.52 -5.07 -2.53
CA ASN A 157 -8.74 -5.64 -3.65
C ASN A 157 -7.22 -5.62 -3.38
N SER A 158 -6.85 -5.88 -2.11
CA SER A 158 -5.48 -5.67 -1.62
C SER A 158 -4.45 -6.56 -2.34
N ALA A 159 -4.83 -7.79 -2.72
CA ALA A 159 -3.93 -8.71 -3.42
C ALA A 159 -3.48 -8.14 -4.79
N GLU A 160 -4.44 -7.72 -5.62
CA GLU A 160 -4.16 -7.17 -6.94
C GLU A 160 -3.39 -5.85 -6.83
N SER A 161 -3.75 -5.05 -5.83
CA SER A 161 -3.08 -3.80 -5.54
C SER A 161 -1.61 -4.00 -5.15
N VAL A 162 -1.31 -4.96 -4.26
CA VAL A 162 0.08 -5.32 -3.90
C VAL A 162 0.84 -5.84 -5.12
N LYS A 163 0.23 -6.68 -5.93
CA LYS A 163 0.82 -7.21 -7.17
C LYS A 163 1.19 -6.09 -8.15
N ALA A 164 0.30 -5.13 -8.38
CA ALA A 164 0.57 -3.99 -9.24
C ALA A 164 1.77 -3.17 -8.76
N SER A 165 1.84 -2.91 -7.44
CA SER A 165 2.97 -2.18 -6.85
C SER A 165 4.29 -2.95 -6.89
N MET A 166 4.24 -4.26 -6.70
CA MET A 166 5.43 -5.11 -6.86
C MET A 166 5.97 -5.06 -8.30
N ASN A 167 5.08 -5.08 -9.29
CA ASN A 167 5.47 -4.96 -10.69
C ASN A 167 6.11 -3.59 -10.98
N CYS A 168 5.57 -2.52 -10.41
CA CYS A 168 6.18 -1.20 -10.51
C CYS A 168 7.56 -1.14 -9.82
N ALA A 169 7.69 -1.73 -8.63
CA ALA A 169 8.97 -1.79 -7.93
C ALA A 169 10.05 -2.54 -8.72
N LYS A 170 9.68 -3.57 -9.50
CA LYS A 170 10.60 -4.24 -10.44
C LYS A 170 11.14 -3.26 -11.49
N GLY A 171 10.25 -2.49 -12.11
CA GLY A 171 10.64 -1.46 -13.09
C GLY A 171 11.60 -0.44 -12.48
N LEU A 172 11.27 0.07 -11.28
CA LEU A 172 12.12 1.03 -10.55
C LEU A 172 13.53 0.51 -10.29
N VAL A 173 13.66 -0.73 -9.83
CA VAL A 173 14.97 -1.31 -9.51
C VAL A 173 15.78 -1.54 -10.79
N ALA A 174 15.15 -1.98 -11.86
CA ALA A 174 15.82 -2.11 -13.17
C ALA A 174 16.35 -0.76 -13.69
N ASP A 175 15.56 0.30 -13.53
CA ASP A 175 15.91 1.65 -13.97
C ASP A 175 16.93 2.38 -13.07
N MET A 176 17.02 1.99 -11.79
CA MET A 176 17.94 2.57 -10.80
C MET A 176 19.21 1.73 -10.62
N ALA A 177 19.50 0.80 -11.53
CA ALA A 177 20.73 0.02 -11.45
C ALA A 177 21.96 0.93 -11.45
N PRO A 178 22.92 0.75 -10.54
CA PRO A 178 24.14 1.54 -10.53
C PRO A 178 24.92 1.37 -11.84
N GLU A 179 25.55 2.44 -12.32
CA GLU A 179 26.49 2.36 -13.42
C GLU A 179 27.58 1.32 -13.09
N GLY A 180 27.86 0.43 -14.04
CA GLY A 180 28.89 -0.61 -13.90
C GLY A 180 28.38 -1.97 -13.43
N VAL A 181 27.06 -2.15 -13.22
CA VAL A 181 26.48 -3.49 -12.96
C VAL A 181 26.44 -4.28 -14.29
N SER A 182 27.01 -5.50 -14.30
CA SER A 182 27.02 -6.35 -15.49
C SER A 182 25.62 -6.89 -15.83
N ALA A 183 25.41 -7.29 -17.08
CA ALA A 183 24.15 -7.90 -17.53
C ALA A 183 23.80 -9.15 -16.69
N ASP A 184 24.78 -9.99 -16.37
CA ASP A 184 24.57 -11.18 -15.54
C ASP A 184 24.14 -10.85 -14.11
N GLN A 185 24.71 -9.78 -13.53
CA GLN A 185 24.29 -9.29 -12.21
C GLN A 185 22.87 -8.74 -12.25
N MET A 186 22.49 -8.03 -13.31
CA MET A 186 21.12 -7.55 -13.49
C MET A 186 20.12 -8.69 -13.63
N GLU A 187 20.45 -9.73 -14.41
CA GLU A 187 19.61 -10.92 -14.55
C GLU A 187 19.44 -11.65 -13.21
N MET A 188 20.54 -11.80 -12.44
CA MET A 188 20.48 -12.41 -11.12
C MET A 188 19.62 -11.59 -10.15
N MET A 189 19.74 -10.27 -10.16
CA MET A 189 18.90 -9.38 -9.35
C MET A 189 17.41 -9.50 -9.75
N ALA A 190 17.11 -9.55 -11.05
CA ALA A 190 15.74 -9.70 -11.52
C ALA A 190 15.14 -11.05 -11.08
N LYS A 191 15.86 -12.16 -11.22
CA LYS A 191 15.41 -13.48 -10.74
C LYS A 191 15.18 -13.51 -9.23
N MET A 192 16.08 -12.90 -8.46
CA MET A 192 15.93 -12.79 -7.01
C MET A 192 14.69 -11.97 -6.62
N MET A 193 14.45 -10.86 -7.31
CA MET A 193 13.25 -10.04 -7.08
C MET A 193 11.98 -10.82 -7.44
N ASP A 194 11.97 -11.56 -8.54
CA ASP A 194 10.83 -12.39 -8.94
C ASP A 194 10.52 -13.46 -7.89
N GLY A 195 11.54 -14.13 -7.38
CA GLY A 195 11.40 -15.10 -6.29
C GLY A 195 10.85 -14.46 -5.03
N MET A 196 11.37 -13.30 -4.64
CA MET A 196 10.91 -12.55 -3.47
C MET A 196 9.45 -12.10 -3.61
N PHE A 197 9.07 -11.56 -4.76
CA PHE A 197 7.70 -11.10 -5.00
C PHE A 197 6.71 -12.27 -5.04
N SER A 198 7.06 -13.38 -5.68
CA SER A 198 6.24 -14.60 -5.66
C SER A 198 6.05 -15.13 -4.25
N PHE A 199 7.11 -15.12 -3.44
CA PHE A 199 7.03 -15.51 -2.03
C PHE A 199 6.13 -14.57 -1.21
N MET A 200 6.27 -13.26 -1.41
CA MET A 200 5.42 -12.26 -0.73
C MET A 200 3.96 -12.38 -1.16
N GLU A 201 3.68 -12.53 -2.45
CA GLU A 201 2.32 -12.74 -2.97
C GLU A 201 1.66 -13.96 -2.31
N LYS A 202 2.39 -15.08 -2.24
CA LYS A 202 1.92 -16.32 -1.60
C LYS A 202 1.64 -16.14 -0.10
N ASN A 203 2.47 -15.37 0.61
CA ASN A 203 2.41 -15.21 2.06
C ASN A 203 1.75 -13.90 2.53
N MET A 204 1.19 -13.12 1.63
CA MET A 204 0.66 -11.79 1.93
C MET A 204 -0.38 -11.80 3.04
N ASN A 205 -1.33 -12.74 2.99
CA ASN A 205 -2.37 -12.87 4.02
C ASN A 205 -1.75 -13.14 5.39
N THR A 206 -0.74 -14.01 5.45
CA THR A 206 0.00 -14.32 6.68
C THR A 206 0.74 -13.11 7.22
N LEU A 207 1.39 -12.34 6.36
CA LEU A 207 2.08 -11.10 6.74
C LEU A 207 1.12 -10.08 7.33
N ILE A 208 -0.03 -9.85 6.69
CA ILE A 208 -1.03 -8.90 7.16
C ILE A 208 -1.67 -9.38 8.45
N LEU A 209 -2.02 -10.67 8.54
CA LEU A 209 -2.54 -11.26 9.78
C LEU A 209 -1.53 -11.08 10.92
N THR A 210 -0.24 -11.31 10.68
CA THR A 210 0.82 -11.12 11.68
C THR A 210 0.91 -9.66 12.13
N ALA A 211 0.82 -8.72 11.20
CA ALA A 211 0.89 -7.29 11.51
C ALA A 211 -0.34 -6.81 12.32
N LEU A 212 -1.54 -7.31 11.99
CA LEU A 212 -2.79 -6.86 12.59
C LEU A 212 -3.18 -7.62 13.86
N ALA A 213 -2.69 -8.86 14.05
CA ALA A 213 -3.00 -9.66 15.22
C ALA A 213 -2.61 -8.92 16.52
N GLY A 214 -3.57 -8.78 17.44
CA GLY A 214 -3.39 -8.05 18.69
C GLY A 214 -3.40 -6.52 18.58
N LYS A 215 -3.61 -5.94 17.39
CA LYS A 215 -3.73 -4.49 17.17
C LYS A 215 -5.16 -4.07 16.87
N VAL A 216 -5.91 -4.93 16.20
CA VAL A 216 -7.33 -4.75 15.92
C VAL A 216 -8.11 -5.87 16.57
N ASP A 217 -9.37 -5.61 16.89
CA ASP A 217 -10.30 -6.61 17.40
C ASP A 217 -11.39 -6.94 16.37
N LEU A 218 -12.23 -7.92 16.70
CA LEU A 218 -13.33 -8.37 15.85
C LEU A 218 -14.30 -7.23 15.51
N LYS A 219 -14.61 -6.37 16.50
CA LYS A 219 -15.51 -5.23 16.34
C LYS A 219 -14.91 -4.18 15.39
N ASP A 220 -13.62 -3.92 15.51
CA ASP A 220 -12.89 -3.02 14.61
C ASP A 220 -13.09 -3.47 13.14
N MET A 221 -12.81 -4.74 12.86
CA MET A 221 -12.90 -5.27 11.50
C MET A 221 -14.34 -5.34 10.98
N GLN A 222 -15.30 -5.68 11.82
CA GLN A 222 -16.72 -5.64 11.46
C GLN A 222 -17.19 -4.22 11.14
N THR A 223 -16.66 -3.20 11.85
CA THR A 223 -16.95 -1.79 11.58
C THR A 223 -16.42 -1.38 10.20
N LEU A 224 -15.18 -1.74 9.86
CA LEU A 224 -14.63 -1.48 8.51
C LEU A 224 -15.42 -2.23 7.43
N ASN A 225 -15.74 -3.50 7.65
CA ASN A 225 -16.46 -4.33 6.68
C ASN A 225 -17.93 -3.93 6.53
N ALA A 226 -18.48 -3.11 7.43
CA ALA A 226 -19.83 -2.54 7.29
C ALA A 226 -20.00 -1.68 6.04
N ILE A 227 -18.91 -1.28 5.36
CA ILE A 227 -18.94 -0.62 4.05
C ILE A 227 -19.72 -1.44 3.01
N GLU A 228 -19.67 -2.77 3.06
CA GLU A 228 -20.40 -3.64 2.13
C GLU A 228 -21.93 -3.47 2.18
N LYS A 229 -22.45 -2.98 3.30
CA LYS A 229 -23.88 -2.71 3.49
C LYS A 229 -24.29 -1.31 3.02
N LYS A 230 -23.36 -0.52 2.51
CA LYS A 230 -23.62 0.86 2.09
C LYS A 230 -24.10 0.89 0.63
N PRO A 231 -25.05 1.79 0.30
CA PRO A 231 -25.59 1.88 -1.06
C PRO A 231 -24.52 2.13 -2.13
N PHE A 232 -23.44 2.86 -1.79
CA PHE A 232 -22.35 3.18 -2.69
C PHE A 232 -21.35 2.02 -2.89
N PHE A 233 -21.49 0.90 -2.17
CA PHE A 233 -20.46 -0.15 -2.15
C PHE A 233 -20.16 -0.75 -3.54
N ALA A 234 -21.18 -0.95 -4.37
CA ALA A 234 -20.98 -1.47 -5.71
C ALA A 234 -20.12 -0.53 -6.58
N SER A 235 -20.37 0.77 -6.51
CA SER A 235 -19.57 1.80 -7.20
C SER A 235 -18.13 1.84 -6.63
N TYR A 236 -17.98 1.77 -5.32
CA TYR A 236 -16.68 1.72 -4.64
C TYR A 236 -15.86 0.50 -5.06
N LYS A 237 -16.45 -0.69 -5.04
CA LYS A 237 -15.75 -1.93 -5.44
C LYS A 237 -15.30 -1.88 -6.91
N LYS A 238 -16.15 -1.37 -7.80
CA LYS A 238 -15.82 -1.15 -9.21
C LYS A 238 -14.68 -0.16 -9.38
N ALA A 239 -14.72 0.96 -8.68
CA ALA A 239 -13.67 1.97 -8.71
C ALA A 239 -12.34 1.39 -8.22
N ASN A 240 -12.32 0.67 -7.08
CA ASN A 240 -11.11 0.04 -6.58
C ASN A 240 -10.53 -1.02 -7.53
N ALA A 241 -11.37 -1.80 -8.19
CA ALA A 241 -10.89 -2.78 -9.17
C ALA A 241 -10.21 -2.10 -10.37
N SER A 242 -10.75 -0.98 -10.86
CA SER A 242 -10.14 -0.22 -11.97
C SER A 242 -8.93 0.61 -11.55
N LEU A 243 -8.81 0.97 -10.26
CA LEU A 243 -7.68 1.72 -9.73
C LEU A 243 -6.35 1.01 -9.96
N VAL A 244 -6.34 -0.31 -9.81
CA VAL A 244 -5.15 -1.14 -10.04
C VAL A 244 -4.64 -1.00 -11.48
N GLY A 245 -5.55 -0.98 -12.46
CA GLY A 245 -5.18 -0.79 -13.87
C GLY A 245 -4.59 0.60 -14.17
N ASP A 246 -5.12 1.63 -13.51
CA ASP A 246 -4.66 3.01 -13.70
C ASP A 246 -3.37 3.31 -12.89
N MET A 247 -3.02 2.46 -11.94
CA MET A 247 -1.90 2.68 -11.01
C MET A 247 -0.54 2.70 -11.70
N SER A 248 -0.32 1.84 -12.69
CA SER A 248 0.97 1.78 -13.41
C SER A 248 1.34 3.13 -14.02
N THR A 249 0.39 3.79 -14.69
CA THR A 249 0.61 5.11 -15.30
C THR A 249 0.95 6.18 -14.25
N PHE A 250 0.28 6.14 -13.10
CA PHE A 250 0.61 7.06 -12.01
C PHE A 250 2.01 6.79 -11.44
N LEU A 251 2.35 5.53 -11.26
CA LEU A 251 3.65 5.14 -10.73
C LEU A 251 4.79 5.51 -11.70
N ASP A 252 4.60 5.40 -13.00
CA ASP A 252 5.57 5.89 -13.99
C ASP A 252 5.81 7.40 -13.85
N LYS A 253 4.75 8.20 -13.62
CA LYS A 253 4.87 9.63 -13.32
C LYS A 253 5.66 9.89 -12.03
N VAL A 254 5.36 9.13 -10.98
CA VAL A 254 6.06 9.24 -9.68
C VAL A 254 7.54 8.90 -9.84
N VAL A 255 7.86 7.83 -10.56
CA VAL A 255 9.24 7.42 -10.86
C VAL A 255 9.99 8.53 -11.60
N ALA A 256 9.37 9.09 -12.64
CA ALA A 256 9.96 10.19 -13.39
C ALA A 256 10.21 11.42 -12.50
N GLY A 257 9.29 11.76 -11.60
CA GLY A 257 9.45 12.87 -10.64
C GLY A 257 10.50 12.62 -9.56
N MET A 258 10.71 11.35 -9.17
CA MET A 258 11.73 10.96 -8.19
C MET A 258 13.16 10.87 -8.75
N ARG A 259 13.32 10.80 -10.05
CA ARG A 259 14.66 10.84 -10.67
C ARG A 259 15.26 12.24 -10.54
N LYS A 260 16.50 12.31 -10.09
CA LYS A 260 17.30 13.57 -10.08
C LYS A 260 17.88 13.80 -11.46
#